data_350ea6409227b6493608e3c576e5549e
#
_entry.id   350ea6409227b6493608e3c576e5549e
#
_cell.length_a   1.000
_cell.length_b   1.000
_cell.length_c   1.000
_cell.angle_alpha   90.00
_cell.angle_beta   90.00
_cell.angle_gamma   90.00
#
_symmetry.space_group_name_H-M   'P 1'
#
loop_
_entity.id
_entity.type
_entity.pdbx_description
1 polymer ?
#
loop_
_entity_poly.entity_id
_entity_poly.type
_entity_poly.pdbx_seq_one_letter_code
_entity_poly.pdbx_strand_id
1 'polypeptide(L)'
;MGVEYMCGIFGTKNINVDPEIVKKSLSHRGPDAFGLKAFSDWTFYHTRLSILDLSDAGLQPMEYEGNYLCFNGEIYNYKELQKQYLSDVRLISSSDTEVLLHLLIKYGLSILNKLNGMFAFAYFDGKTRNTYLVRDRYGVKPLYYWKSGNTFAFSSVDFSLVNVLNLPYEFNDEYKQCLIENAYSDNSEYSLVKNVFQVVAGSYVKITPNNLLTKHQWYLFSDVQCAITNYSEKNTVVEYFEELLTDSIRLRNRSDVPVGITLSGGLDSSIIYTLAKEKLNAKYKIFTYSNAKKELDEFDKVKRLTSDYGDEVIKIDQTKDTLDIFKKSLFYLNGPIWAPSHIGYFNVYKAIKDQGIKVILEGHGADELLGGWPWTLTNAVKEAFGRGKFYLAYDVFKVQQRTYNQDLNQKSNGGFKNFLKIIRKTKIKDRNCFSELLDTLFSKTILPINLRCWDRLSMANSVESRCPFLDYRIVEFLKRLPIQYKVNKIGNKAILRDILLKYHKDYIVENKVKLGYLSSEINFLNENSDYLLKYYDERKFDLDVSSWKTGSLDYSYNSKVTGLLH
;
A
#
# COMPACT_ATOMS: atom_id res chain seq x y z
N MET A 1 -16.94 21.69 10.30
CA MET A 1 -15.52 21.43 10.04
C MET A 1 -15.39 21.11 8.56
N GLY A 2 -14.60 21.92 7.81
CA GLY A 2 -14.41 21.72 6.38
C GLY A 2 -13.69 20.40 6.15
N VAL A 3 -14.31 19.49 5.43
CA VAL A 3 -13.75 18.19 5.05
C VAL A 3 -13.09 18.37 3.68
N GLU A 4 -11.80 18.10 3.58
CA GLU A 4 -10.97 18.18 2.37
C GLU A 4 -10.52 16.74 1.99
N TYR A 5 -9.97 16.26 0.84
CA TYR A 5 -10.59 15.90 -0.44
C TYR A 5 -9.61 15.11 -1.34
N MET A 6 -10.02 13.97 -2.01
CA MET A 6 -9.26 13.23 -3.06
C MET A 6 -10.15 12.34 -3.94
N CYS A 7 -9.63 11.83 -5.17
CA CYS A 7 -10.44 11.08 -6.12
C CYS A 7 -11.22 9.93 -5.47
N GLY A 8 -12.52 9.95 -5.67
CA GLY A 8 -13.43 8.90 -5.25
C GLY A 8 -14.42 8.61 -6.36
N ILE A 9 -14.73 7.34 -6.57
CA ILE A 9 -15.77 6.90 -7.50
C ILE A 9 -16.96 6.34 -6.74
N PHE A 10 -18.14 6.61 -7.26
CA PHE A 10 -19.39 6.05 -6.80
C PHE A 10 -20.31 5.78 -7.99
N GLY A 11 -21.18 4.79 -7.90
CA GLY A 11 -22.18 4.57 -8.91
C GLY A 11 -23.34 3.76 -8.42
N THR A 12 -24.52 4.02 -9.01
CA THR A 12 -25.75 3.32 -8.71
C THR A 12 -26.41 2.81 -9.99
N LYS A 13 -27.04 1.64 -9.92
CA LYS A 13 -27.92 1.09 -10.93
C LYS A 13 -29.31 0.92 -10.36
N ASN A 14 -30.31 1.49 -11.05
CA ASN A 14 -31.73 1.44 -10.63
C ASN A 14 -31.98 2.03 -9.23
N ILE A 15 -31.15 2.96 -8.79
CA ILE A 15 -31.30 3.66 -7.50
C ILE A 15 -31.04 5.14 -7.73
N ASN A 16 -31.97 5.98 -7.31
CA ASN A 16 -31.76 7.42 -7.23
C ASN A 16 -31.21 7.79 -5.85
N VAL A 17 -30.13 8.52 -5.84
CA VAL A 17 -29.51 9.04 -4.62
C VAL A 17 -29.25 10.53 -4.78
N ASP A 18 -29.25 11.25 -3.66
CA ASP A 18 -28.92 12.67 -3.67
C ASP A 18 -27.43 12.86 -4.00
N PRO A 19 -27.10 13.58 -5.09
CA PRO A 19 -25.71 13.84 -5.47
C PRO A 19 -24.91 14.56 -4.38
N GLU A 20 -25.53 15.42 -3.58
CA GLU A 20 -24.83 16.13 -2.50
C GLU A 20 -24.45 15.19 -1.35
N ILE A 21 -25.24 14.14 -1.07
CA ILE A 21 -24.88 13.12 -0.10
C ILE A 21 -23.69 12.31 -0.62
N VAL A 22 -23.68 11.92 -1.92
CA VAL A 22 -22.55 11.23 -2.56
C VAL A 22 -21.30 12.09 -2.48
N LYS A 23 -21.39 13.35 -2.91
CA LYS A 23 -20.30 14.32 -2.88
C LYS A 23 -19.75 14.47 -1.46
N LYS A 24 -20.57 14.66 -0.46
CA LYS A 24 -20.17 14.77 0.94
C LYS A 24 -19.49 13.52 1.47
N SER A 25 -19.97 12.32 1.10
CA SER A 25 -19.43 11.05 1.58
C SER A 25 -18.04 10.72 1.00
N LEU A 26 -17.72 11.24 -0.20
CA LEU A 26 -16.45 11.06 -0.91
C LEU A 26 -15.60 12.33 -0.95
N SER A 27 -16.10 13.44 -0.43
CA SER A 27 -15.42 14.74 -0.51
C SER A 27 -14.02 14.72 0.12
N HIS A 28 -13.76 13.88 1.13
CA HIS A 28 -12.41 13.65 1.68
C HIS A 28 -11.42 13.06 0.65
N ARG A 29 -11.90 12.54 -0.49
CA ARG A 29 -11.09 11.94 -1.56
C ARG A 29 -10.92 12.83 -2.81
N GLY A 30 -11.73 13.85 -3.09
CA GLY A 30 -11.62 14.66 -4.31
C GLY A 30 -12.20 16.06 -4.18
N PRO A 31 -11.35 17.08 -3.98
CA PRO A 31 -11.80 18.43 -3.70
C PRO A 31 -12.03 19.30 -4.90
N ASP A 32 -11.21 19.00 -5.92
CA ASP A 32 -10.97 19.98 -6.96
C ASP A 32 -12.19 20.08 -7.88
N ALA A 33 -12.92 18.96 -8.07
CA ALA A 33 -14.14 18.94 -8.86
C ALA A 33 -15.07 17.78 -8.51
N PHE A 34 -16.34 17.92 -8.87
CA PHE A 34 -17.34 16.86 -8.78
C PHE A 34 -18.04 16.72 -10.13
N GLY A 35 -18.15 15.47 -10.59
CA GLY A 35 -18.86 15.15 -11.82
C GLY A 35 -19.85 14.00 -11.62
N LEU A 36 -20.92 14.03 -12.39
CA LEU A 36 -21.89 12.95 -12.48
C LEU A 36 -22.38 12.80 -13.92
N LYS A 37 -22.68 11.55 -14.33
CA LYS A 37 -23.37 11.24 -15.58
C LYS A 37 -24.38 10.14 -15.34
N ALA A 38 -25.62 10.37 -15.77
CA ALA A 38 -26.68 9.38 -15.83
C ALA A 38 -26.79 8.83 -17.26
N PHE A 39 -26.80 7.52 -17.40
CA PHE A 39 -26.90 6.85 -18.70
C PHE A 39 -27.51 5.46 -18.53
N SER A 40 -28.38 5.06 -19.44
CA SER A 40 -29.11 3.80 -19.30
C SER A 40 -29.81 3.70 -17.94
N ASP A 41 -29.50 2.68 -17.15
CA ASP A 41 -29.98 2.44 -15.78
C ASP A 41 -28.91 2.72 -14.71
N TRP A 42 -27.80 3.37 -15.09
CA TRP A 42 -26.69 3.74 -14.22
C TRP A 42 -26.58 5.25 -14.01
N THR A 43 -26.09 5.64 -12.85
CA THR A 43 -25.53 6.97 -12.59
C THR A 43 -24.16 6.80 -11.98
N PHE A 44 -23.13 7.35 -12.62
CA PHE A 44 -21.75 7.39 -12.10
C PHE A 44 -21.44 8.77 -11.54
N TYR A 45 -20.68 8.79 -10.45
CA TYR A 45 -20.25 9.98 -9.74
C TYR A 45 -18.75 9.92 -9.53
N HIS A 46 -18.09 11.08 -9.62
CA HIS A 46 -16.67 11.21 -9.40
C HIS A 46 -16.36 12.47 -8.60
N THR A 47 -15.55 12.31 -7.54
CA THR A 47 -14.88 13.43 -6.88
C THR A 47 -13.43 13.45 -7.34
N ARG A 48 -12.91 14.59 -7.81
CA ARG A 48 -11.60 14.69 -8.48
C ARG A 48 -10.54 15.29 -7.58
N LEU A 49 -9.35 14.66 -7.53
CA LEU A 49 -8.09 15.32 -7.23
C LEU A 49 -7.35 15.52 -8.56
N SER A 50 -7.08 16.76 -8.94
CA SER A 50 -6.40 17.07 -10.18
C SER A 50 -4.90 16.91 -10.01
N ILE A 51 -4.34 15.84 -10.62
CA ILE A 51 -2.91 15.51 -10.63
C ILE A 51 -2.38 15.52 -12.06
N LEU A 52 -3.08 14.86 -13.00
CA LEU A 52 -2.85 14.91 -14.44
C LEU A 52 -3.97 15.67 -15.11
N ASP A 53 -3.62 16.48 -16.12
CA ASP A 53 -4.54 17.35 -16.85
C ASP A 53 -5.39 18.23 -15.92
N LEU A 54 -4.88 19.38 -15.53
CA LEU A 54 -5.56 20.27 -14.57
C LEU A 54 -6.78 20.98 -15.15
N SER A 55 -7.08 20.79 -16.45
CA SER A 55 -8.23 21.36 -17.14
C SER A 55 -9.52 20.53 -16.92
N ASP A 56 -10.64 21.09 -17.38
CA ASP A 56 -11.94 20.40 -17.38
C ASP A 56 -12.00 19.21 -18.33
N ALA A 57 -11.05 19.06 -19.28
CA ALA A 57 -10.97 17.90 -20.16
C ALA A 57 -10.65 16.59 -19.38
N GLY A 58 -10.03 16.72 -18.19
CA GLY A 58 -9.81 15.58 -17.28
C GLY A 58 -10.97 15.28 -16.33
N LEU A 59 -12.14 15.93 -16.47
CA LEU A 59 -13.31 15.63 -15.63
C LEU A 59 -13.87 14.24 -15.90
N GLN A 60 -14.38 13.60 -14.85
CA GLN A 60 -15.02 12.28 -14.90
C GLN A 60 -16.42 12.34 -14.28
N PRO A 61 -17.33 11.42 -14.61
CA PRO A 61 -17.19 10.27 -15.51
C PRO A 61 -16.90 10.68 -16.95
N MET A 62 -15.89 10.04 -17.57
CA MET A 62 -15.51 10.28 -18.95
C MET A 62 -16.38 9.47 -19.90
N GLU A 63 -16.75 10.05 -21.05
CA GLU A 63 -17.64 9.40 -22.00
C GLU A 63 -17.09 9.52 -23.41
N TYR A 64 -17.14 8.42 -24.14
CA TYR A 64 -16.86 8.38 -25.58
C TYR A 64 -17.69 7.28 -26.26
N GLU A 65 -18.47 7.65 -27.28
CA GLU A 65 -19.32 6.74 -28.08
C GLU A 65 -20.21 5.81 -27.22
N GLY A 66 -20.84 6.38 -26.18
CA GLY A 66 -21.72 5.62 -25.27
C GLY A 66 -21.00 4.69 -24.30
N ASN A 67 -19.68 4.73 -24.25
CA ASN A 67 -18.87 4.08 -23.24
C ASN A 67 -18.58 5.07 -22.11
N TYR A 68 -18.65 4.63 -20.86
CA TYR A 68 -18.47 5.48 -19.69
C TYR A 68 -17.41 4.91 -18.77
N LEU A 69 -16.49 5.76 -18.33
CA LEU A 69 -15.42 5.39 -17.40
C LEU A 69 -15.42 6.31 -16.18
N CYS A 70 -15.39 5.71 -14.99
CA CYS A 70 -15.16 6.38 -13.74
C CYS A 70 -13.96 5.72 -13.05
N PHE A 71 -12.86 6.47 -12.85
CA PHE A 71 -11.54 5.94 -12.55
C PHE A 71 -10.94 6.61 -11.31
N ASN A 72 -10.38 5.83 -10.41
CA ASN A 72 -9.61 6.26 -9.25
C ASN A 72 -8.23 5.61 -9.31
N GLY A 73 -7.19 6.38 -9.57
CA GLY A 73 -5.82 5.90 -9.64
C GLY A 73 -4.97 6.60 -10.68
N GLU A 74 -3.90 5.91 -11.10
CA GLU A 74 -2.94 6.36 -12.10
C GLU A 74 -2.48 5.20 -12.98
N ILE A 75 -2.48 5.37 -14.28
CA ILE A 75 -1.84 4.48 -15.25
C ILE A 75 -0.49 5.10 -15.64
N TYR A 76 0.55 4.77 -14.93
CA TYR A 76 1.86 5.41 -15.06
C TYR A 76 2.48 5.30 -16.47
N ASN A 77 2.23 4.21 -17.19
CA ASN A 77 2.74 3.99 -18.56
C ASN A 77 1.76 4.44 -19.66
N TYR A 78 0.83 5.35 -19.37
CA TYR A 78 -0.19 5.78 -20.33
C TYR A 78 0.39 6.36 -21.62
N LYS A 79 1.50 7.12 -21.55
CA LYS A 79 2.16 7.70 -22.73
C LYS A 79 2.73 6.63 -23.66
N GLU A 80 3.34 5.59 -23.11
CA GLU A 80 3.85 4.45 -23.86
C GLU A 80 2.70 3.66 -24.51
N LEU A 81 1.61 3.43 -23.75
CA LEU A 81 0.41 2.76 -24.26
C LEU A 81 -0.27 3.57 -25.35
N GLN A 82 -0.42 4.88 -25.19
CA GLN A 82 -0.94 5.78 -26.21
C GLN A 82 -0.14 5.66 -27.50
N LYS A 83 1.20 5.79 -27.41
CA LYS A 83 2.08 5.68 -28.58
C LYS A 83 1.98 4.33 -29.29
N GLN A 84 1.88 3.24 -28.52
CA GLN A 84 1.91 1.89 -29.06
C GLN A 84 0.55 1.43 -29.61
N TYR A 85 -0.54 1.80 -28.95
CA TYR A 85 -1.86 1.20 -29.21
C TYR A 85 -2.91 2.18 -29.74
N LEU A 86 -2.70 3.49 -29.59
CA LEU A 86 -3.66 4.56 -29.92
C LEU A 86 -3.03 5.66 -30.80
N SER A 87 -2.03 5.32 -31.60
CA SER A 87 -1.36 6.29 -32.50
C SER A 87 -2.32 6.93 -33.54
N ASP A 88 -3.42 6.26 -33.81
CA ASP A 88 -4.51 6.66 -34.73
C ASP A 88 -5.64 7.44 -34.02
N VAL A 89 -5.60 7.56 -32.69
CA VAL A 89 -6.63 8.22 -31.89
C VAL A 89 -6.21 9.63 -31.51
N ARG A 90 -7.06 10.62 -31.81
CA ARG A 90 -6.88 11.99 -31.34
C ARG A 90 -7.52 12.14 -29.96
N LEU A 91 -6.71 12.36 -28.96
CA LEU A 91 -7.16 12.66 -27.60
C LEU A 91 -7.48 14.14 -27.42
N ILE A 92 -8.42 14.45 -26.52
CA ILE A 92 -8.85 15.81 -26.15
C ILE A 92 -8.10 16.28 -24.92
N SER A 93 -7.81 15.35 -24.00
CA SER A 93 -7.09 15.61 -22.74
C SER A 93 -5.67 15.06 -22.77
N SER A 94 -4.87 15.44 -21.79
CA SER A 94 -3.56 14.83 -21.50
C SER A 94 -3.65 13.77 -20.39
N SER A 95 -4.87 13.39 -19.99
CA SER A 95 -5.17 12.47 -18.89
C SER A 95 -4.91 11.01 -19.27
N ASP A 96 -4.40 10.24 -18.32
CA ASP A 96 -4.32 8.78 -18.40
C ASP A 96 -5.70 8.12 -18.45
N THR A 97 -6.73 8.78 -17.91
CA THR A 97 -8.12 8.32 -17.92
C THR A 97 -8.68 8.21 -19.35
N GLU A 98 -8.42 9.21 -20.21
CA GLU A 98 -8.86 9.18 -21.60
C GLU A 98 -8.13 8.08 -22.38
N VAL A 99 -6.83 7.94 -22.17
CA VAL A 99 -6.04 6.84 -22.75
C VAL A 99 -6.62 5.50 -22.32
N LEU A 100 -6.94 5.31 -21.04
CA LEU A 100 -7.55 4.08 -20.54
C LEU A 100 -8.92 3.81 -21.20
N LEU A 101 -9.77 4.82 -21.32
CA LEU A 101 -11.08 4.68 -21.96
C LEU A 101 -10.95 4.18 -23.40
N HIS A 102 -10.11 4.81 -24.22
CA HIS A 102 -9.89 4.38 -25.60
C HIS A 102 -9.25 2.99 -25.71
N LEU A 103 -8.36 2.63 -24.79
CA LEU A 103 -7.78 1.28 -24.73
C LEU A 103 -8.85 0.23 -24.40
N LEU A 104 -9.77 0.53 -23.47
CA LEU A 104 -10.87 -0.37 -23.13
C LEU A 104 -11.87 -0.54 -24.28
N ILE A 105 -12.18 0.52 -25.01
CA ILE A 105 -13.03 0.46 -26.21
C ILE A 105 -12.39 -0.41 -27.30
N LYS A 106 -11.10 -0.21 -27.56
CA LYS A 106 -10.39 -0.89 -28.67
C LYS A 106 -10.03 -2.34 -28.36
N TYR A 107 -9.63 -2.64 -27.12
CA TYR A 107 -9.06 -3.94 -26.73
C TYR A 107 -9.83 -4.67 -25.62
N GLY A 108 -10.88 -4.05 -25.05
CA GLY A 108 -11.59 -4.60 -23.91
C GLY A 108 -10.66 -4.81 -22.71
N LEU A 109 -11.03 -5.75 -21.85
CA LEU A 109 -10.26 -6.05 -20.63
C LEU A 109 -8.93 -6.79 -20.89
N SER A 110 -8.62 -7.23 -22.12
CA SER A 110 -7.32 -7.84 -22.43
C SER A 110 -6.14 -6.87 -22.22
N ILE A 111 -6.41 -5.56 -22.27
CA ILE A 111 -5.40 -4.52 -22.04
C ILE A 111 -4.89 -4.47 -20.58
N LEU A 112 -5.63 -5.00 -19.60
CA LEU A 112 -5.30 -4.94 -18.18
C LEU A 112 -3.88 -5.44 -17.88
N ASN A 113 -3.43 -6.49 -18.59
CA ASN A 113 -2.08 -7.03 -18.42
C ASN A 113 -0.95 -6.08 -18.86
N LYS A 114 -1.25 -5.05 -19.66
CA LYS A 114 -0.29 -4.05 -20.15
C LYS A 114 -0.23 -2.81 -19.26
N LEU A 115 -1.22 -2.61 -18.40
CA LEU A 115 -1.27 -1.44 -17.52
C LEU A 115 -0.20 -1.54 -16.44
N ASN A 116 0.60 -0.49 -16.26
CA ASN A 116 1.47 -0.28 -15.11
C ASN A 116 0.89 0.88 -14.31
N GLY A 117 0.22 0.56 -13.21
CA GLY A 117 -0.53 1.55 -12.46
C GLY A 117 -1.08 1.01 -11.14
N MET A 118 -1.69 1.91 -10.41
CA MET A 118 -2.53 1.64 -9.25
C MET A 118 -3.93 2.14 -9.59
N PHE A 119 -4.94 1.29 -9.58
CA PHE A 119 -6.24 1.67 -10.10
C PHE A 119 -7.42 0.87 -9.56
N ALA A 120 -8.53 1.58 -9.50
CA ALA A 120 -9.85 1.00 -9.40
C ALA A 120 -10.79 1.78 -10.33
N PHE A 121 -11.59 1.11 -11.14
CA PHE A 121 -12.49 1.79 -12.04
C PHE A 121 -13.80 1.03 -12.29
N ALA A 122 -14.82 1.79 -12.69
CA ALA A 122 -16.04 1.29 -13.26
C ALA A 122 -16.08 1.66 -14.74
N TYR A 123 -16.23 0.67 -15.60
CA TYR A 123 -16.34 0.81 -17.05
C TYR A 123 -17.66 0.25 -17.54
N PHE A 124 -18.47 1.08 -18.20
CA PHE A 124 -19.66 0.66 -18.92
C PHE A 124 -19.33 0.57 -20.41
N ASP A 125 -19.48 -0.62 -20.95
CA ASP A 125 -19.30 -0.90 -22.38
C ASP A 125 -20.61 -0.61 -23.13
N GLY A 126 -20.62 0.44 -23.93
CA GLY A 126 -21.78 0.88 -24.68
C GLY A 126 -22.32 -0.15 -25.69
N LYS A 127 -21.44 -1.00 -26.23
CA LYS A 127 -21.79 -2.03 -27.20
C LYS A 127 -22.49 -3.23 -26.54
N THR A 128 -21.91 -3.76 -25.46
CA THR A 128 -22.45 -4.95 -24.80
C THR A 128 -23.38 -4.60 -23.64
N ARG A 129 -23.40 -3.32 -23.22
CA ARG A 129 -24.10 -2.81 -22.03
C ARG A 129 -23.71 -3.52 -20.73
N ASN A 130 -22.55 -4.16 -20.69
CA ASN A 130 -21.97 -4.70 -19.48
C ASN A 130 -21.27 -3.60 -18.69
N THR A 131 -21.32 -3.70 -17.37
CA THR A 131 -20.51 -2.86 -16.48
C THR A 131 -19.43 -3.71 -15.83
N TYR A 132 -18.23 -3.19 -15.78
CA TYR A 132 -17.07 -3.84 -15.19
C TYR A 132 -16.54 -3.00 -14.04
N LEU A 133 -16.40 -3.61 -12.86
CA LEU A 133 -15.73 -3.04 -11.70
C LEU A 133 -14.36 -3.70 -11.60
N VAL A 134 -13.30 -2.98 -11.89
CA VAL A 134 -11.95 -3.53 -12.05
C VAL A 134 -11.02 -2.97 -10.98
N ARG A 135 -10.18 -3.83 -10.37
CA ARG A 135 -9.19 -3.45 -9.37
C ARG A 135 -7.80 -3.88 -9.78
N ASP A 136 -6.77 -3.08 -9.46
CA ASP A 136 -5.38 -3.32 -9.81
C ASP A 136 -4.80 -4.62 -9.21
N ARG A 137 -3.60 -4.99 -9.68
CA ARG A 137 -2.94 -6.28 -9.37
C ARG A 137 -2.84 -6.58 -7.88
N TYR A 138 -2.58 -5.56 -7.07
CA TYR A 138 -2.28 -5.73 -5.64
C TYR A 138 -3.35 -5.11 -4.73
N GLY A 139 -4.38 -4.50 -5.34
CA GLY A 139 -5.45 -3.84 -4.61
C GLY A 139 -5.00 -2.54 -3.94
N VAL A 140 -4.07 -1.80 -4.57
CA VAL A 140 -3.59 -0.50 -4.07
C VAL A 140 -4.74 0.47 -3.94
N LYS A 141 -5.59 0.58 -4.98
CA LYS A 141 -6.80 1.40 -4.91
C LYS A 141 -8.00 0.57 -4.47
N PRO A 142 -8.82 1.07 -3.53
CA PRO A 142 -9.97 0.36 -3.02
C PRO A 142 -11.16 0.41 -3.98
N LEU A 143 -11.98 -0.66 -4.00
CA LEU A 143 -13.25 -0.72 -4.72
C LEU A 143 -14.19 -1.69 -4.03
N TYR A 144 -15.36 -1.18 -3.64
CA TYR A 144 -16.41 -1.92 -2.96
C TYR A 144 -17.69 -1.91 -3.78
N TYR A 145 -18.54 -2.90 -3.56
CA TYR A 145 -19.87 -2.97 -4.19
C TYR A 145 -20.91 -3.58 -3.26
N TRP A 146 -22.13 -3.23 -3.53
CA TRP A 146 -23.34 -3.73 -2.88
C TRP A 146 -24.35 -4.15 -3.94
N LYS A 147 -25.15 -5.18 -3.65
CA LYS A 147 -26.21 -5.68 -4.52
C LYS A 147 -27.42 -6.09 -3.71
N SER A 148 -28.63 -5.71 -4.18
CA SER A 148 -29.91 -6.22 -3.70
C SER A 148 -30.89 -6.33 -4.86
N GLY A 149 -31.34 -7.54 -5.17
CA GLY A 149 -32.20 -7.79 -6.33
C GLY A 149 -31.59 -7.27 -7.63
N ASN A 150 -32.28 -6.33 -8.28
CA ASN A 150 -31.87 -5.69 -9.53
C ASN A 150 -31.12 -4.37 -9.33
N THR A 151 -30.85 -4.00 -8.09
CA THR A 151 -30.13 -2.78 -7.74
C THR A 151 -28.68 -3.07 -7.40
N PHE A 152 -27.78 -2.16 -7.84
CA PHE A 152 -26.35 -2.22 -7.54
C PHE A 152 -25.82 -0.86 -7.14
N ALA A 153 -24.78 -0.86 -6.33
CA ALA A 153 -23.96 0.30 -6.10
C ALA A 153 -22.50 -0.10 -5.95
N PHE A 154 -21.59 0.82 -6.28
CA PHE A 154 -20.16 0.66 -6.04
C PHE A 154 -19.58 1.96 -5.47
N SER A 155 -18.46 1.84 -4.76
CA SER A 155 -17.75 3.00 -4.20
C SER A 155 -16.28 2.69 -3.95
N SER A 156 -15.44 3.73 -3.95
CA SER A 156 -14.07 3.67 -3.42
C SER A 156 -14.04 3.48 -1.90
N VAL A 157 -15.15 3.73 -1.20
CA VAL A 157 -15.25 3.65 0.27
C VAL A 157 -16.47 2.83 0.65
N ASP A 158 -16.27 1.76 1.42
CA ASP A 158 -17.35 0.89 1.90
C ASP A 158 -18.42 1.63 2.70
N PHE A 159 -17.99 2.51 3.62
CA PHE A 159 -18.89 3.30 4.46
C PHE A 159 -19.72 4.32 3.67
N SER A 160 -19.23 4.77 2.52
CA SER A 160 -20.00 5.63 1.61
C SER A 160 -21.23 4.90 1.06
N LEU A 161 -21.12 3.58 0.81
CA LEU A 161 -22.29 2.77 0.41
C LEU A 161 -23.35 2.74 1.53
N VAL A 162 -22.91 2.56 2.77
CA VAL A 162 -23.82 2.56 3.93
C VAL A 162 -24.55 3.88 4.05
N ASN A 163 -23.80 4.99 4.02
CA ASN A 163 -24.36 6.32 4.25
C ASN A 163 -25.28 6.78 3.12
N VAL A 164 -24.86 6.59 1.86
CA VAL A 164 -25.60 7.06 0.69
C VAL A 164 -26.87 6.23 0.45
N LEU A 165 -26.81 4.92 0.69
CA LEU A 165 -27.93 4.01 0.48
C LEU A 165 -28.77 3.81 1.75
N ASN A 166 -28.39 4.47 2.86
CA ASN A 166 -29.03 4.31 4.17
C ASN A 166 -29.16 2.84 4.59
N LEU A 167 -28.08 2.07 4.40
CA LEU A 167 -28.02 0.66 4.79
C LEU A 167 -27.86 0.53 6.31
N PRO A 168 -28.37 -0.56 6.92
CA PRO A 168 -28.06 -0.86 8.31
C PRO A 168 -26.55 -1.09 8.48
N TYR A 169 -25.96 -0.49 9.49
CA TYR A 169 -24.56 -0.75 9.83
C TYR A 169 -24.46 -2.00 10.71
N GLU A 170 -24.20 -3.12 10.06
CA GLU A 170 -23.98 -4.40 10.71
C GLU A 170 -22.57 -4.89 10.40
N PHE A 171 -21.88 -5.43 11.41
CA PHE A 171 -20.57 -6.07 11.20
C PHE A 171 -20.72 -7.37 10.40
N ASN A 172 -19.74 -7.59 9.54
CA ASN A 172 -19.61 -8.85 8.82
C ASN A 172 -18.91 -9.88 9.70
N ASP A 173 -19.60 -10.97 10.03
CA ASP A 173 -19.09 -12.00 10.94
C ASP A 173 -17.90 -12.75 10.35
N GLU A 174 -17.88 -13.02 9.04
CA GLU A 174 -16.75 -13.66 8.37
C GLU A 174 -15.50 -12.78 8.40
N TYR A 175 -15.66 -11.47 8.20
CA TYR A 175 -14.56 -10.52 8.32
C TYR A 175 -14.04 -10.46 9.77
N LYS A 176 -14.94 -10.40 10.75
CA LYS A 176 -14.62 -10.40 12.17
C LYS A 176 -13.88 -11.67 12.59
N GLN A 177 -14.37 -12.83 12.15
CA GLN A 177 -13.74 -14.11 12.44
C GLN A 177 -12.33 -14.19 11.86
N CYS A 178 -12.14 -13.81 10.59
CA CYS A 178 -10.80 -13.74 9.97
C CYS A 178 -9.86 -12.83 10.76
N LEU A 179 -10.34 -11.69 11.24
CA LEU A 179 -9.53 -10.76 12.02
C LEU A 179 -9.11 -11.35 13.37
N ILE A 180 -10.02 -12.01 14.08
CA ILE A 180 -9.75 -12.63 15.39
C ILE A 180 -8.77 -13.81 15.24
N GLU A 181 -8.99 -14.68 14.26
CA GLU A 181 -8.19 -15.90 14.08
C GLU A 181 -6.82 -15.62 13.48
N ASN A 182 -6.74 -14.71 12.51
CA ASN A 182 -5.58 -14.52 11.66
C ASN A 182 -4.90 -13.15 11.82
N ALA A 183 -5.53 -12.21 12.52
CA ALA A 183 -5.13 -10.80 12.61
C ALA A 183 -5.11 -10.07 11.26
N TYR A 184 -5.78 -10.60 10.20
CA TYR A 184 -5.91 -9.97 8.89
C TYR A 184 -7.18 -10.45 8.16
N SER A 185 -7.68 -9.63 7.23
CA SER A 185 -8.94 -9.88 6.51
C SER A 185 -9.01 -9.21 5.13
N ASP A 186 -8.08 -8.32 4.82
CA ASP A 186 -8.15 -7.47 3.61
C ASP A 186 -7.81 -8.17 2.29
N ASN A 187 -7.50 -9.47 2.33
CA ASN A 187 -7.22 -10.30 1.15
C ASN A 187 -8.44 -11.07 0.63
N SER A 188 -9.61 -10.90 1.26
CA SER A 188 -10.86 -11.57 0.89
C SER A 188 -11.82 -10.62 0.17
N GLU A 189 -12.96 -11.14 -0.27
CA GLU A 189 -14.03 -10.32 -0.84
C GLU A 189 -14.92 -9.65 0.22
N TYR A 190 -14.79 -10.03 1.48
CA TYR A 190 -15.59 -9.45 2.56
C TYR A 190 -15.04 -8.08 2.99
N SER A 191 -15.94 -7.15 3.27
CA SER A 191 -15.62 -5.90 3.97
C SER A 191 -16.06 -5.98 5.43
N LEU A 192 -15.69 -4.97 6.20
CA LEU A 192 -16.14 -4.82 7.60
C LEU A 192 -17.66 -4.78 7.70
N VAL A 193 -18.33 -4.25 6.68
CA VAL A 193 -19.79 -4.08 6.66
C VAL A 193 -20.46 -5.26 5.97
N LYS A 194 -21.45 -5.84 6.64
CA LYS A 194 -22.26 -6.94 6.13
C LYS A 194 -22.96 -6.56 4.81
N ASN A 195 -22.99 -7.49 3.85
CA ASN A 195 -23.54 -7.31 2.52
C ASN A 195 -22.83 -6.27 1.62
N VAL A 196 -21.75 -5.66 2.10
CA VAL A 196 -20.82 -4.87 1.28
C VAL A 196 -19.61 -5.72 0.97
N PHE A 197 -19.27 -5.84 -0.31
CA PHE A 197 -18.16 -6.67 -0.79
C PHE A 197 -17.07 -5.79 -1.40
N GLN A 198 -15.83 -6.23 -1.30
CA GLN A 198 -14.74 -5.61 -2.07
C GLN A 198 -14.45 -6.39 -3.36
N VAL A 199 -14.04 -5.67 -4.39
CA VAL A 199 -13.43 -6.31 -5.56
C VAL A 199 -12.03 -6.77 -5.14
N VAL A 200 -11.75 -8.06 -5.26
CA VAL A 200 -10.45 -8.64 -4.86
C VAL A 200 -9.32 -8.09 -5.74
N ALA A 201 -8.12 -7.96 -5.19
CA ALA A 201 -6.93 -7.54 -5.94
C ALA A 201 -6.72 -8.40 -7.20
N GLY A 202 -6.37 -7.77 -8.33
CA GLY A 202 -6.18 -8.46 -9.60
C GLY A 202 -7.45 -9.08 -10.19
N SER A 203 -8.64 -8.58 -9.81
CA SER A 203 -9.92 -9.12 -10.25
C SER A 203 -10.83 -8.05 -10.86
N TYR A 204 -11.89 -8.50 -11.50
CA TYR A 204 -13.01 -7.65 -11.85
C TYR A 204 -14.35 -8.35 -11.60
N VAL A 205 -15.37 -7.53 -11.34
CA VAL A 205 -16.76 -7.93 -11.27
C VAL A 205 -17.43 -7.46 -12.55
N LYS A 206 -18.11 -8.37 -13.26
CA LYS A 206 -18.93 -8.08 -14.44
C LYS A 206 -20.39 -8.10 -14.06
N ILE A 207 -21.12 -7.06 -14.42
CA ILE A 207 -22.57 -6.91 -14.24
C ILE A 207 -23.20 -6.79 -15.62
N THR A 208 -24.07 -7.74 -15.97
CA THR A 208 -24.74 -7.76 -17.27
C THR A 208 -26.01 -6.89 -17.26
N PRO A 209 -26.59 -6.55 -18.43
CA PRO A 209 -27.87 -5.87 -18.51
C PRO A 209 -29.00 -6.58 -17.73
N ASN A 210 -28.98 -7.92 -17.72
CA ASN A 210 -29.93 -8.74 -16.98
C ASN A 210 -29.60 -8.93 -15.51
N ASN A 211 -28.73 -8.08 -14.95
CA ASN A 211 -28.35 -8.06 -13.53
C ASN A 211 -27.62 -9.33 -13.03
N LEU A 212 -27.08 -10.15 -13.94
CA LEU A 212 -26.19 -11.24 -13.58
C LEU A 212 -24.83 -10.66 -13.19
N LEU A 213 -24.34 -11.02 -11.99
CA LEU A 213 -23.03 -10.67 -11.49
C LEU A 213 -22.11 -11.88 -11.57
N THR A 214 -20.94 -11.70 -12.19
CA THR A 214 -19.87 -12.71 -12.23
C THR A 214 -18.54 -12.09 -11.81
N LYS A 215 -17.69 -12.89 -11.16
CA LYS A 215 -16.38 -12.47 -10.65
C LYS A 215 -15.29 -13.17 -11.46
N HIS A 216 -14.27 -12.42 -11.84
CA HIS A 216 -13.19 -12.92 -12.69
C HIS A 216 -11.83 -12.44 -12.16
N GLN A 217 -10.86 -13.34 -12.13
CA GLN A 217 -9.46 -13.02 -11.83
C GLN A 217 -8.71 -12.78 -13.13
N TRP A 218 -8.04 -11.65 -13.26
CA TRP A 218 -7.23 -11.32 -14.43
C TRP A 218 -5.73 -11.36 -14.15
N TYR A 219 -5.35 -11.30 -12.88
CA TYR A 219 -3.96 -11.40 -12.43
C TYR A 219 -3.86 -12.27 -11.19
N LEU A 220 -2.95 -13.23 -11.19
CA LEU A 220 -2.62 -14.06 -10.04
C LEU A 220 -1.16 -13.89 -9.66
N PHE A 221 -0.91 -13.46 -8.43
CA PHE A 221 0.45 -13.32 -7.91
C PHE A 221 1.22 -14.65 -7.90
N SER A 222 0.55 -15.80 -7.78
CA SER A 222 1.16 -17.13 -7.88
C SER A 222 1.79 -17.41 -9.25
N ASP A 223 1.19 -16.90 -10.33
CA ASP A 223 1.50 -17.27 -11.70
C ASP A 223 2.60 -16.41 -12.34
N VAL A 224 3.19 -15.52 -11.56
CA VAL A 224 4.24 -14.60 -12.00
C VAL A 224 5.42 -15.32 -12.60
N GLN A 225 5.75 -15.00 -13.86
CA GLN A 225 6.94 -15.46 -14.57
C GLN A 225 7.97 -14.32 -14.64
N CYS A 226 9.22 -14.61 -14.31
CA CYS A 226 10.30 -13.63 -14.42
C CYS A 226 10.98 -13.68 -15.80
N ALA A 227 11.29 -12.52 -16.36
CA ALA A 227 12.03 -12.40 -17.62
C ALA A 227 13.51 -12.80 -17.50
N ILE A 228 14.09 -12.73 -16.29
CA ILE A 228 15.50 -13.12 -16.08
C ILE A 228 15.56 -14.58 -15.65
N THR A 229 16.25 -15.38 -16.46
CA THR A 229 16.49 -16.80 -16.20
C THR A 229 17.88 -17.08 -15.62
N ASN A 230 18.82 -16.13 -15.78
CA ASN A 230 20.20 -16.28 -15.31
C ASN A 230 20.54 -15.27 -14.19
N TYR A 231 20.71 -15.77 -12.97
CA TYR A 231 21.14 -15.02 -11.79
C TYR A 231 22.61 -15.32 -11.40
N SER A 232 23.41 -15.82 -12.33
CA SER A 232 24.79 -16.25 -12.03
C SER A 232 25.74 -15.08 -11.79
N GLU A 233 25.55 -13.97 -12.48
CA GLU A 233 26.40 -12.77 -12.37
C GLU A 233 25.77 -11.71 -11.49
N LYS A 234 26.35 -11.50 -10.31
CA LYS A 234 25.84 -10.56 -9.31
C LYS A 234 25.67 -9.14 -9.86
N ASN A 235 26.65 -8.64 -10.57
CA ASN A 235 26.64 -7.26 -11.08
C ASN A 235 25.49 -7.05 -12.07
N THR A 236 25.31 -7.98 -13.01
CA THR A 236 24.21 -7.93 -13.98
C THR A 236 22.82 -7.91 -13.30
N VAL A 237 22.65 -8.69 -12.23
CA VAL A 237 21.41 -8.74 -11.46
C VAL A 237 21.14 -7.41 -10.74
N VAL A 238 22.19 -6.84 -10.13
CA VAL A 238 22.10 -5.57 -9.39
C VAL A 238 21.83 -4.40 -10.34
N GLU A 239 22.54 -4.34 -11.49
CA GLU A 239 22.36 -3.32 -12.52
C GLU A 239 20.96 -3.36 -13.14
N TYR A 240 20.49 -4.54 -13.50
CA TYR A 240 19.13 -4.70 -14.01
C TYR A 240 18.06 -4.22 -13.02
N PHE A 241 18.23 -4.56 -11.75
CA PHE A 241 17.29 -4.11 -10.74
C PHE A 241 17.37 -2.59 -10.51
N GLU A 242 18.58 -2.02 -10.55
CA GLU A 242 18.78 -0.57 -10.46
C GLU A 242 18.07 0.17 -11.61
N GLU A 243 18.21 -0.32 -12.86
CA GLU A 243 17.52 0.23 -14.03
C GLU A 243 16.00 0.13 -13.89
N LEU A 244 15.52 -1.04 -13.47
CA LEU A 244 14.09 -1.30 -13.30
C LEU A 244 13.46 -0.41 -12.22
N LEU A 245 14.15 -0.22 -11.08
CA LEU A 245 13.70 0.65 -10.01
C LEU A 245 13.77 2.13 -10.43
N THR A 246 14.80 2.52 -11.15
CA THR A 246 14.94 3.87 -11.71
C THR A 246 13.79 4.19 -12.68
N ASP A 247 13.45 3.26 -13.58
CA ASP A 247 12.32 3.43 -14.50
C ASP A 247 10.98 3.50 -13.75
N SER A 248 10.80 2.67 -12.72
CA SER A 248 9.62 2.73 -11.87
C SER A 248 9.46 4.09 -11.18
N ILE A 249 10.56 4.66 -10.67
CA ILE A 249 10.57 6.01 -10.08
C ILE A 249 10.24 7.05 -11.15
N ARG A 250 10.85 6.98 -12.34
CA ARG A 250 10.59 7.87 -13.47
C ARG A 250 9.10 7.89 -13.85
N LEU A 251 8.48 6.72 -13.95
CA LEU A 251 7.07 6.59 -14.26
C LEU A 251 6.18 7.21 -13.18
N ARG A 252 6.49 7.01 -11.91
CA ARG A 252 5.72 7.52 -10.78
C ARG A 252 5.94 9.00 -10.47
N ASN A 253 6.93 9.61 -11.12
CA ASN A 253 7.13 11.07 -11.11
C ASN A 253 6.24 11.81 -12.13
N ARG A 254 5.48 11.12 -12.96
CA ARG A 254 4.53 11.73 -13.91
C ARG A 254 3.42 12.43 -13.15
N SER A 255 3.43 13.73 -13.17
CA SER A 255 2.48 14.59 -12.46
C SER A 255 2.56 15.99 -13.03
N ASP A 256 1.43 16.68 -13.14
CA ASP A 256 1.34 18.10 -13.51
C ASP A 256 1.35 19.00 -12.26
N VAL A 257 1.43 18.39 -11.07
CA VAL A 257 1.60 19.08 -9.79
C VAL A 257 2.91 18.64 -9.11
N PRO A 258 3.44 19.44 -8.17
CA PRO A 258 4.67 19.10 -7.46
C PRO A 258 4.58 17.75 -6.75
N VAL A 259 5.66 16.97 -6.84
CA VAL A 259 5.81 15.68 -6.16
C VAL A 259 6.72 15.86 -4.94
N GLY A 260 6.32 15.27 -3.82
CA GLY A 260 7.14 15.14 -2.61
C GLY A 260 7.69 13.74 -2.42
N ILE A 261 8.55 13.57 -1.42
CA ILE A 261 9.06 12.27 -0.97
C ILE A 261 9.13 12.20 0.54
N THR A 262 8.72 11.06 1.12
CA THR A 262 8.97 10.79 2.54
C THR A 262 10.28 10.05 2.72
N LEU A 263 11.14 10.53 3.62
CA LEU A 263 12.39 9.88 3.99
C LEU A 263 12.38 9.49 5.47
N SER A 264 12.57 8.20 5.73
CA SER A 264 12.67 7.66 7.08
C SER A 264 14.13 7.38 7.50
N GLY A 265 15.12 7.71 6.66
CA GLY A 265 16.50 7.28 6.89
C GLY A 265 16.75 5.78 6.75
N GLY A 266 15.71 5.00 6.43
CA GLY A 266 15.78 3.58 6.13
C GLY A 266 16.20 3.28 4.69
N LEU A 267 16.52 2.01 4.41
CA LEU A 267 17.02 1.58 3.09
C LEU A 267 16.05 1.90 1.94
N ASP A 268 14.76 1.67 2.15
CA ASP A 268 13.74 1.71 1.09
C ASP A 268 13.51 3.13 0.57
N SER A 269 13.29 4.08 1.47
CA SER A 269 13.13 5.48 1.09
C SER A 269 14.45 6.10 0.60
N SER A 270 15.58 5.71 1.20
CA SER A 270 16.90 6.24 0.81
C SER A 270 17.30 5.81 -0.60
N ILE A 271 17.03 4.56 -1.01
CA ILE A 271 17.37 4.12 -2.38
C ILE A 271 16.50 4.82 -3.42
N ILE A 272 15.19 5.00 -3.17
CA ILE A 272 14.31 5.75 -4.07
C ILE A 272 14.85 7.17 -4.27
N TYR A 273 15.17 7.86 -3.16
CA TYR A 273 15.71 9.20 -3.21
C TYR A 273 17.07 9.27 -3.93
N THR A 274 17.99 8.37 -3.60
CA THR A 274 19.32 8.31 -4.24
C THR A 274 19.20 8.12 -5.75
N LEU A 275 18.43 7.13 -6.22
CA LEU A 275 18.26 6.90 -7.66
C LEU A 275 17.51 8.05 -8.34
N ALA A 276 16.54 8.66 -7.68
CA ALA A 276 15.84 9.82 -8.21
C ALA A 276 16.79 11.04 -8.41
N LYS A 277 17.75 11.23 -7.51
CA LYS A 277 18.75 12.30 -7.63
C LYS A 277 19.83 11.96 -8.66
N GLU A 278 20.46 10.80 -8.53
CA GLU A 278 21.61 10.39 -9.32
C GLU A 278 21.27 10.10 -10.80
N LYS A 279 20.08 9.55 -11.05
CA LYS A 279 19.70 9.10 -12.40
C LYS A 279 18.69 10.00 -13.10
N LEU A 280 17.84 10.69 -12.34
CA LEU A 280 16.72 11.43 -12.89
C LEU A 280 16.83 12.94 -12.63
N ASN A 281 17.79 13.39 -11.83
CA ASN A 281 17.94 14.77 -11.37
C ASN A 281 16.61 15.37 -10.84
N ALA A 282 15.83 14.54 -10.15
CA ALA A 282 14.50 14.91 -9.69
C ALA A 282 14.57 15.90 -8.51
N LYS A 283 13.58 16.79 -8.46
CA LYS A 283 13.41 17.76 -7.37
C LYS A 283 12.16 17.41 -6.57
N TYR A 284 12.30 17.36 -5.24
CA TYR A 284 11.21 17.05 -4.32
C TYR A 284 11.12 18.03 -3.18
N LYS A 285 9.91 18.23 -2.64
CA LYS A 285 9.78 18.60 -1.23
C LYS A 285 9.97 17.33 -0.38
N ILE A 286 10.88 17.38 0.57
CA ILE A 286 11.29 16.22 1.36
C ILE A 286 10.69 16.32 2.75
N PHE A 287 10.04 15.25 3.18
CA PHE A 287 9.39 15.17 4.48
C PHE A 287 10.00 14.04 5.30
N THR A 288 10.28 14.31 6.56
CA THR A 288 10.71 13.28 7.51
C THR A 288 10.00 13.45 8.85
N TYR A 289 9.58 12.33 9.41
CA TYR A 289 9.03 12.30 10.76
C TYR A 289 10.16 12.26 11.78
N SER A 290 10.06 13.08 12.80
CA SER A 290 11.03 13.15 13.90
C SER A 290 10.41 12.62 15.18
N ASN A 291 11.18 11.77 15.87
CA ASN A 291 10.77 11.21 17.15
C ASN A 291 11.25 12.10 18.30
N ALA A 292 10.41 12.24 19.33
CA ALA A 292 10.77 12.98 20.55
C ALA A 292 11.96 12.39 21.31
N LYS A 293 12.19 11.07 21.18
CA LYS A 293 13.36 10.39 21.74
C LYS A 293 14.50 10.41 20.72
N LYS A 294 15.58 11.11 21.04
CA LYS A 294 16.75 11.31 20.16
C LYS A 294 17.38 10.00 19.65
N GLU A 295 17.36 8.96 20.47
CA GLU A 295 17.91 7.63 20.12
C GLU A 295 17.10 6.93 19.03
N LEU A 296 15.85 7.36 18.81
CA LEU A 296 14.91 6.83 17.85
C LEU A 296 14.66 7.81 16.69
N ASP A 297 15.30 8.98 16.72
CA ASP A 297 15.15 10.00 15.68
C ASP A 297 16.13 9.72 14.52
N GLU A 298 15.61 9.59 13.33
CA GLU A 298 16.39 9.38 12.11
C GLU A 298 16.65 10.68 11.34
N PHE A 299 16.24 11.84 11.88
CA PHE A 299 16.37 13.14 11.22
C PHE A 299 17.80 13.45 10.77
N ASP A 300 18.79 13.22 11.63
CA ASP A 300 20.19 13.50 11.30
C ASP A 300 20.70 12.66 10.11
N LYS A 301 20.23 11.42 9.97
CA LYS A 301 20.55 10.55 8.83
C LYS A 301 19.94 11.09 7.53
N VAL A 302 18.68 11.51 7.62
CA VAL A 302 17.98 12.10 6.47
C VAL A 302 18.66 13.41 6.07
N LYS A 303 18.97 14.28 7.03
CA LYS A 303 19.69 15.52 6.79
C LYS A 303 21.05 15.29 6.11
N ARG A 304 21.81 14.28 6.56
CA ARG A 304 23.07 13.91 5.90
C ARG A 304 22.84 13.44 4.46
N LEU A 305 21.83 12.58 4.22
CA LEU A 305 21.51 12.08 2.89
C LEU A 305 21.12 13.20 1.93
N THR A 306 20.34 14.16 2.39
CA THR A 306 19.84 15.27 1.55
C THR A 306 20.87 16.37 1.35
N SER A 307 21.78 16.58 2.31
CA SER A 307 22.84 17.57 2.20
C SER A 307 23.83 17.27 1.06
N ASP A 308 24.00 16.00 0.68
CA ASP A 308 24.81 15.60 -0.47
C ASP A 308 24.29 16.22 -1.79
N TYR A 309 23.01 16.61 -1.83
CA TYR A 309 22.34 17.17 -3.01
C TYR A 309 21.86 18.63 -2.81
N GLY A 310 22.13 19.22 -1.64
CA GLY A 310 21.69 20.57 -1.32
C GLY A 310 20.18 20.73 -1.11
N ASP A 311 19.47 19.63 -0.82
CA ASP A 311 18.02 19.66 -0.63
C ASP A 311 17.64 19.94 0.84
N GLU A 312 16.60 20.74 1.04
CA GLU A 312 16.02 21.03 2.35
C GLU A 312 15.01 19.96 2.78
N VAL A 313 14.96 19.69 4.07
CA VAL A 313 14.07 18.69 4.67
C VAL A 313 13.07 19.36 5.59
N ILE A 314 11.79 19.11 5.35
CA ILE A 314 10.70 19.51 6.24
C ILE A 314 10.58 18.47 7.34
N LYS A 315 10.92 18.88 8.55
CA LYS A 315 10.82 18.06 9.76
C LYS A 315 9.37 18.07 10.25
N ILE A 316 8.81 16.89 10.49
CA ILE A 316 7.48 16.72 11.07
C ILE A 316 7.65 16.15 12.47
N ASP A 317 7.42 16.98 13.47
CA ASP A 317 7.56 16.57 14.85
C ASP A 317 6.37 15.72 15.32
N GLN A 318 6.65 14.81 16.27
CA GLN A 318 5.62 14.02 16.90
C GLN A 318 4.61 14.93 17.61
N THR A 319 3.33 14.75 17.31
CA THR A 319 2.28 15.54 17.96
C THR A 319 2.03 15.09 19.40
N LYS A 320 1.59 16.04 20.24
CA LYS A 320 1.16 15.77 21.62
C LYS A 320 -0.29 15.28 21.69
N ASP A 321 -1.09 15.56 20.67
CA ASP A 321 -2.54 15.29 20.65
C ASP A 321 -2.86 13.92 20.01
N THR A 322 -2.27 12.87 20.59
CA THR A 322 -2.28 11.52 20.02
C THR A 322 -3.68 10.90 20.00
N LEU A 323 -4.53 11.19 21.00
CA LEU A 323 -5.87 10.61 21.11
C LEU A 323 -6.86 11.17 20.07
N ASP A 324 -6.83 12.49 19.82
CA ASP A 324 -7.70 13.11 18.80
C ASP A 324 -7.31 12.61 17.39
N ILE A 325 -6.01 12.51 17.12
CA ILE A 325 -5.52 11.96 15.87
C ILE A 325 -5.87 10.49 15.71
N PHE A 326 -5.79 9.71 16.78
CA PHE A 326 -6.22 8.32 16.79
C PHE A 326 -7.70 8.20 16.41
N LYS A 327 -8.58 8.97 17.05
CA LYS A 327 -10.02 8.98 16.72
C LYS A 327 -10.29 9.35 15.27
N LYS A 328 -9.60 10.40 14.75
CA LYS A 328 -9.69 10.80 13.34
C LYS A 328 -9.19 9.71 12.41
N SER A 329 -8.06 9.09 12.74
CA SER A 329 -7.50 7.99 11.95
C SER A 329 -8.46 6.80 11.90
N LEU A 330 -9.05 6.39 13.02
CA LEU A 330 -10.05 5.33 13.07
C LEU A 330 -11.27 5.64 12.20
N PHE A 331 -11.77 6.87 12.25
CA PHE A 331 -12.91 7.29 11.44
C PHE A 331 -12.65 7.09 9.94
N TYR A 332 -11.48 7.49 9.43
CA TYR A 332 -11.16 7.33 8.02
C TYR A 332 -10.75 5.90 7.65
N LEU A 333 -10.09 5.19 8.56
CA LEU A 333 -9.67 3.81 8.32
C LEU A 333 -10.85 2.86 8.17
N ASN A 334 -11.94 3.12 8.89
CA ASN A 334 -13.14 2.27 8.90
C ASN A 334 -12.76 0.78 8.78
N GLY A 335 -12.01 0.31 9.78
CA GLY A 335 -11.49 -1.04 9.80
C GLY A 335 -10.26 -1.17 10.70
N PRO A 336 -9.80 -2.39 10.96
CA PRO A 336 -8.73 -2.66 11.90
C PRO A 336 -7.43 -2.01 11.47
N ILE A 337 -6.67 -1.52 12.44
CA ILE A 337 -5.30 -1.07 12.25
C ILE A 337 -4.34 -2.21 12.59
N TRP A 338 -3.29 -2.36 11.77
CA TRP A 338 -2.24 -3.33 12.04
C TRP A 338 -1.44 -2.95 13.29
N ALA A 339 -1.14 -1.67 13.42
CA ALA A 339 -0.35 -1.14 14.53
C ALA A 339 -0.70 0.34 14.80
N PRO A 340 -0.58 0.82 16.05
CA PRO A 340 -0.77 2.23 16.41
C PRO A 340 0.13 3.21 15.65
N SER A 341 1.25 2.76 15.05
CA SER A 341 2.10 3.54 14.15
C SER A 341 1.35 4.18 12.97
N HIS A 342 0.21 3.62 12.57
CA HIS A 342 -0.65 4.22 11.55
C HIS A 342 -1.17 5.62 11.96
N ILE A 343 -1.27 5.92 13.25
CA ILE A 343 -1.63 7.26 13.75
C ILE A 343 -0.59 8.30 13.30
N GLY A 344 0.68 7.95 13.36
CA GLY A 344 1.78 8.82 12.90
C GLY A 344 1.66 9.18 11.42
N TYR A 345 1.24 8.26 10.59
CA TYR A 345 1.04 8.51 9.15
C TYR A 345 -0.02 9.57 8.87
N PHE A 346 -1.13 9.59 9.63
CA PHE A 346 -2.14 10.64 9.46
C PHE A 346 -1.54 12.04 9.61
N ASN A 347 -0.67 12.25 10.60
CA ASN A 347 0.01 13.53 10.79
C ASN A 347 1.01 13.86 9.70
N VAL A 348 1.74 12.85 9.22
CA VAL A 348 2.67 13.03 8.11
C VAL A 348 1.91 13.50 6.87
N TYR A 349 0.82 12.83 6.50
CA TYR A 349 0.03 13.23 5.34
C TYR A 349 -0.65 14.59 5.54
N LYS A 350 -1.08 14.91 6.76
CA LYS A 350 -1.60 16.24 7.08
C LYS A 350 -0.54 17.32 6.85
N ALA A 351 0.67 17.13 7.33
CA ALA A 351 1.76 18.07 7.14
C ALA A 351 2.17 18.21 5.66
N ILE A 352 2.15 17.11 4.88
CA ILE A 352 2.40 17.13 3.44
C ILE A 352 1.37 17.99 2.72
N LYS A 353 0.08 17.81 3.04
CA LYS A 353 -1.02 18.60 2.53
C LYS A 353 -0.86 20.08 2.86
N ASP A 354 -0.57 20.39 4.14
CA ASP A 354 -0.40 21.79 4.61
C ASP A 354 0.74 22.50 3.85
N GLN A 355 1.65 21.76 3.23
CA GLN A 355 2.69 22.25 2.31
C GLN A 355 2.26 22.32 0.84
N GLY A 356 0.99 22.07 0.53
CA GLY A 356 0.44 22.12 -0.82
C GLY A 356 0.88 20.96 -1.74
N ILE A 357 1.35 19.85 -1.19
CA ILE A 357 1.78 18.68 -1.96
C ILE A 357 0.63 17.68 -2.06
N LYS A 358 0.27 17.33 -3.31
CA LYS A 358 -0.79 16.35 -3.61
C LYS A 358 -0.26 14.94 -3.89
N VAL A 359 1.00 14.79 -4.26
CA VAL A 359 1.62 13.51 -4.64
C VAL A 359 2.88 13.27 -3.82
N ILE A 360 3.02 12.07 -3.26
CA ILE A 360 4.18 11.68 -2.45
C ILE A 360 4.75 10.32 -2.90
N LEU A 361 6.08 10.21 -3.01
CA LEU A 361 6.75 8.93 -3.21
C LEU A 361 7.10 8.29 -1.87
N GLU A 362 6.86 6.98 -1.74
CA GLU A 362 7.10 6.21 -0.53
C GLU A 362 7.71 4.84 -0.81
N GLY A 363 8.47 4.32 0.16
CA GLY A 363 9.23 3.05 0.03
C GLY A 363 8.44 1.79 0.38
N HIS A 364 7.11 1.85 0.40
CA HIS A 364 6.27 0.71 0.79
C HIS A 364 6.36 -0.46 -0.20
N GLY A 365 6.20 -1.70 0.30
CA GLY A 365 6.27 -2.94 -0.47
C GLY A 365 7.65 -3.62 -0.45
N ALA A 366 8.72 -2.90 -0.15
CA ALA A 366 10.07 -3.47 -0.12
C ALA A 366 10.28 -4.50 1.00
N ASP A 367 9.67 -4.27 2.16
CA ASP A 367 9.78 -5.16 3.32
C ASP A 367 9.18 -6.55 3.03
N GLU A 368 8.02 -6.57 2.41
CA GLU A 368 7.29 -7.78 2.06
C GLU A 368 8.00 -8.61 0.99
N LEU A 369 8.69 -7.95 0.07
CA LEU A 369 9.39 -8.59 -1.04
C LEU A 369 10.81 -9.08 -0.69
N LEU A 370 11.48 -8.39 0.26
CA LEU A 370 12.90 -8.58 0.55
C LEU A 370 13.19 -9.04 1.99
N GLY A 371 12.15 -9.28 2.81
CA GLY A 371 12.33 -9.73 4.19
C GLY A 371 12.89 -8.64 5.10
N GLY A 372 12.22 -7.48 5.14
CA GLY A 372 12.68 -6.33 5.92
C GLY A 372 12.60 -6.52 7.43
N TRP A 373 11.81 -7.46 7.95
CA TRP A 373 11.63 -7.67 9.38
C TRP A 373 12.58 -8.72 9.95
N PRO A 374 13.21 -8.48 11.12
CA PRO A 374 14.17 -9.37 11.75
C PRO A 374 13.64 -10.79 11.98
N TRP A 375 12.37 -10.94 12.33
CA TRP A 375 11.74 -12.23 12.61
C TRP A 375 11.64 -13.14 11.38
N THR A 376 11.66 -12.59 10.16
CA THR A 376 11.66 -13.38 8.92
C THR A 376 12.98 -14.10 8.68
N LEU A 377 14.08 -13.63 9.29
CA LEU A 377 15.43 -14.17 9.07
C LEU A 377 15.60 -15.62 9.54
N THR A 378 14.80 -16.08 10.52
CA THR A 378 14.81 -17.50 10.92
C THR A 378 14.43 -18.41 9.73
N ASN A 379 13.44 -18.02 8.94
CA ASN A 379 13.05 -18.77 7.76
C ASN A 379 14.12 -18.65 6.65
N ALA A 380 14.80 -17.52 6.56
CA ALA A 380 15.92 -17.36 5.62
C ALA A 380 17.10 -18.30 5.96
N VAL A 381 17.43 -18.47 7.26
CA VAL A 381 18.43 -19.46 7.71
C VAL A 381 18.03 -20.87 7.31
N LYS A 382 16.77 -21.27 7.56
CA LYS A 382 16.25 -22.59 7.22
C LYS A 382 16.26 -22.85 5.72
N GLU A 383 15.80 -21.88 4.91
CA GLU A 383 15.78 -22.00 3.45
C GLU A 383 17.20 -22.11 2.88
N ALA A 384 18.14 -21.26 3.30
CA ALA A 384 19.52 -21.33 2.86
C ALA A 384 20.16 -22.67 3.19
N PHE A 385 19.94 -23.17 4.41
CA PHE A 385 20.43 -24.49 4.83
C PHE A 385 19.77 -25.64 4.03
N GLY A 386 18.44 -25.63 3.89
CA GLY A 386 17.67 -26.64 3.14
C GLY A 386 18.06 -26.71 1.66
N ARG A 387 18.56 -25.60 1.07
CA ARG A 387 19.11 -25.53 -0.28
C ARG A 387 20.60 -25.91 -0.37
N GLY A 388 21.24 -26.37 0.72
CA GLY A 388 22.65 -26.73 0.77
C GLY A 388 23.62 -25.53 0.81
N LYS A 389 23.11 -24.29 1.02
CA LYS A 389 23.93 -23.08 1.09
C LYS A 389 24.39 -22.82 2.52
N PHE A 390 25.24 -23.68 3.09
CA PHE A 390 25.59 -23.69 4.52
C PHE A 390 26.28 -22.39 4.97
N TYR A 391 27.19 -21.85 4.15
CA TYR A 391 27.86 -20.58 4.46
C TYR A 391 26.86 -19.42 4.51
N LEU A 392 25.95 -19.37 3.54
CA LEU A 392 24.89 -18.36 3.53
C LEU A 392 23.99 -18.48 4.77
N ALA A 393 23.59 -19.71 5.13
CA ALA A 393 22.76 -19.94 6.33
C ALA A 393 23.44 -19.40 7.59
N TYR A 394 24.76 -19.61 7.74
CA TYR A 394 25.53 -19.10 8.86
C TYR A 394 25.68 -17.57 8.83
N ASP A 395 25.91 -16.98 7.67
CA ASP A 395 25.97 -15.52 7.50
C ASP A 395 24.63 -14.85 7.85
N VAL A 396 23.52 -15.40 7.35
CA VAL A 396 22.15 -14.92 7.67
C VAL A 396 21.86 -15.04 9.17
N PHE A 397 22.29 -16.13 9.80
CA PHE A 397 22.15 -16.30 11.24
C PHE A 397 22.94 -15.22 12.02
N LYS A 398 24.16 -14.89 11.59
CA LYS A 398 24.93 -13.79 12.21
C LYS A 398 24.21 -12.43 12.06
N VAL A 399 23.62 -12.18 10.88
CA VAL A 399 22.80 -10.98 10.64
C VAL A 399 21.62 -10.96 11.60
N GLN A 400 20.88 -12.08 11.71
CA GLN A 400 19.77 -12.21 12.63
C GLN A 400 20.17 -11.89 14.07
N GLN A 401 21.28 -12.48 14.56
CA GLN A 401 21.77 -12.23 15.93
C GLN A 401 22.13 -10.76 16.16
N ARG A 402 22.78 -10.11 15.18
CA ARG A 402 23.13 -8.68 15.31
C ARG A 402 21.87 -7.82 15.38
N THR A 403 20.87 -8.09 14.56
CA THR A 403 19.63 -7.33 14.53
C THR A 403 18.85 -7.49 15.84
N TYR A 404 18.67 -8.72 16.34
CA TYR A 404 18.00 -8.94 17.63
C TYR A 404 18.72 -8.32 18.82
N ASN A 405 20.06 -8.35 18.85
CA ASN A 405 20.82 -7.75 19.95
C ASN A 405 20.72 -6.21 19.97
N GLN A 406 20.50 -5.59 18.82
CA GLN A 406 20.32 -4.15 18.70
C GLN A 406 18.88 -3.72 19.02
N ASP A 407 17.87 -4.46 18.51
CA ASP A 407 16.46 -4.10 18.69
C ASP A 407 15.95 -4.29 20.13
N LEU A 408 16.47 -5.30 20.86
CA LEU A 408 15.92 -5.70 22.16
C LEU A 408 16.82 -5.41 23.35
N ASN A 409 18.00 -4.82 23.14
CA ASN A 409 19.05 -4.70 24.20
C ASN A 409 19.33 -6.04 24.91
N GLN A 410 18.98 -7.17 24.30
CA GLN A 410 19.13 -8.52 24.83
C GLN A 410 20.45 -9.11 24.33
N LYS A 411 21.38 -9.36 25.25
CA LYS A 411 22.54 -10.19 24.96
C LYS A 411 22.06 -11.62 24.69
N SER A 412 21.98 -12.02 23.40
CA SER A 412 21.71 -13.42 23.08
C SER A 412 22.93 -14.28 23.45
N ASN A 413 22.87 -14.94 24.59
CA ASN A 413 23.94 -15.82 25.12
C ASN A 413 24.00 -17.19 24.42
N GLY A 414 23.53 -17.33 23.16
CA GLY A 414 23.35 -18.65 22.55
C GLY A 414 24.04 -18.91 21.21
N GLY A 415 24.83 -18.01 20.70
CA GLY A 415 25.67 -18.11 19.49
C GLY A 415 25.47 -19.36 18.61
N PHE A 416 26.50 -20.17 18.49
CA PHE A 416 26.50 -21.36 17.64
C PHE A 416 25.50 -22.46 18.09
N LYS A 417 25.19 -22.55 19.40
CA LYS A 417 24.16 -23.52 19.90
C LYS A 417 22.77 -23.19 19.35
N ASN A 418 22.40 -21.92 19.25
CA ASN A 418 21.13 -21.51 18.66
C ASN A 418 21.09 -21.77 17.16
N PHE A 419 22.18 -21.55 16.44
CA PHE A 419 22.30 -21.95 15.04
C PHE A 419 22.02 -23.44 14.86
N LEU A 420 22.71 -24.30 15.61
CA LEU A 420 22.51 -25.76 15.57
C LEU A 420 21.07 -26.15 15.92
N LYS A 421 20.42 -25.45 16.86
CA LYS A 421 19.01 -25.70 17.21
C LYS A 421 18.07 -25.40 16.03
N ILE A 422 18.32 -24.33 15.28
CA ILE A 422 17.55 -24.01 14.06
C ILE A 422 17.78 -25.10 13.02
N ILE A 423 19.05 -25.45 12.75
CA ILE A 423 19.43 -26.43 11.73
C ILE A 423 18.84 -27.82 12.02
N ARG A 424 18.92 -28.29 13.27
CA ARG A 424 18.35 -29.60 13.68
C ARG A 424 16.82 -29.69 13.46
N LYS A 425 16.13 -28.55 13.47
CA LYS A 425 14.68 -28.47 13.24
C LYS A 425 14.33 -28.27 11.76
N THR A 426 15.32 -28.01 10.89
CA THR A 426 15.09 -27.78 9.46
C THR A 426 14.82 -29.10 8.74
N LYS A 427 13.75 -29.13 7.97
CA LYS A 427 13.30 -30.29 7.18
C LYS A 427 13.45 -30.00 5.67
N ILE A 428 13.39 -31.05 4.85
CA ILE A 428 13.44 -30.91 3.38
C ILE A 428 12.36 -29.96 2.85
N LYS A 429 11.17 -29.95 3.46
CA LYS A 429 10.08 -29.05 3.11
C LYS A 429 10.41 -27.56 3.34
N ASP A 430 11.42 -27.24 4.14
CA ASP A 430 11.77 -25.86 4.47
C ASP A 430 12.62 -25.17 3.37
N ARG A 431 12.87 -25.83 2.21
CA ARG A 431 13.65 -25.30 1.09
C ARG A 431 13.12 -24.00 0.48
N ASN A 432 11.87 -23.67 0.68
CA ASN A 432 11.22 -22.47 0.16
C ASN A 432 10.55 -21.65 1.26
N CYS A 433 10.75 -21.99 2.54
CA CYS A 433 9.95 -21.43 3.64
C CYS A 433 10.10 -19.91 3.83
N PHE A 434 11.23 -19.32 3.45
CA PHE A 434 11.41 -17.87 3.45
C PHE A 434 10.67 -17.23 2.27
N SER A 435 10.83 -17.81 1.08
CA SER A 435 10.14 -17.33 -0.13
C SER A 435 8.63 -17.43 0.01
N GLU A 436 8.10 -18.54 0.53
CA GLU A 436 6.67 -18.75 0.79
C GLU A 436 6.13 -17.81 1.88
N LEU A 437 6.95 -17.51 2.89
CA LEU A 437 6.61 -16.51 3.90
C LEU A 437 6.47 -15.12 3.25
N LEU A 438 7.45 -14.69 2.44
CA LEU A 438 7.39 -13.39 1.76
C LEU A 438 6.17 -13.31 0.83
N ASP A 439 5.87 -14.36 0.08
CA ASP A 439 4.68 -14.44 -0.76
C ASP A 439 3.39 -14.27 0.07
N THR A 440 3.35 -14.85 1.26
CA THR A 440 2.22 -14.72 2.20
C THR A 440 2.10 -13.31 2.74
N LEU A 441 3.22 -12.69 3.15
CA LEU A 441 3.24 -11.32 3.66
C LEU A 441 2.79 -10.31 2.59
N PHE A 442 3.21 -10.53 1.35
CA PHE A 442 2.88 -9.67 0.22
C PHE A 442 1.44 -9.81 -0.24
N SER A 443 0.93 -11.04 -0.40
CA SER A 443 -0.35 -11.26 -1.09
C SER A 443 -1.54 -11.52 -0.15
N LYS A 444 -1.29 -11.89 1.12
CA LYS A 444 -2.38 -12.36 2.01
C LYS A 444 -2.50 -11.61 3.31
N THR A 445 -1.40 -11.16 3.90
CA THR A 445 -1.41 -10.69 5.29
C THR A 445 -1.04 -9.22 5.42
N ILE A 446 0.25 -8.87 5.48
CA ILE A 446 0.70 -7.54 5.89
C ILE A 446 0.42 -6.48 4.83
N LEU A 447 0.82 -6.73 3.56
CA LEU A 447 0.68 -5.71 2.53
C LEU A 447 -0.79 -5.32 2.25
N PRO A 448 -1.77 -6.23 2.15
CA PRO A 448 -3.17 -5.83 1.93
C PRO A 448 -3.71 -4.89 3.00
N ILE A 449 -3.44 -5.15 4.29
CA ILE A 449 -3.84 -4.26 5.39
C ILE A 449 -3.13 -2.90 5.28
N ASN A 450 -1.84 -2.93 5.06
CA ASN A 450 -1.04 -1.72 4.92
C ASN A 450 -1.52 -0.86 3.75
N LEU A 451 -1.79 -1.44 2.58
CA LEU A 451 -2.32 -0.72 1.43
C LEU A 451 -3.65 -0.04 1.74
N ARG A 452 -4.58 -0.73 2.43
CA ARG A 452 -5.82 -0.12 2.88
C ARG A 452 -5.54 1.05 3.85
N CYS A 453 -4.68 0.85 4.83
CA CYS A 453 -4.37 1.89 5.81
C CYS A 453 -3.70 3.10 5.15
N TRP A 454 -2.70 2.89 4.30
CA TRP A 454 -1.99 3.99 3.63
C TRP A 454 -2.89 4.75 2.67
N ASP A 455 -3.66 4.07 1.80
CA ASP A 455 -4.61 4.75 0.93
C ASP A 455 -5.61 5.57 1.76
N ARG A 456 -6.24 5.00 2.77
CA ARG A 456 -7.25 5.71 3.56
C ARG A 456 -6.70 6.89 4.35
N LEU A 457 -5.53 6.77 4.96
CA LEU A 457 -4.92 7.86 5.75
C LEU A 457 -4.34 8.98 4.87
N SER A 458 -3.69 8.63 3.78
CA SER A 458 -3.18 9.61 2.82
C SER A 458 -4.33 10.36 2.15
N MET A 459 -5.38 9.61 1.80
CA MET A 459 -6.59 10.08 1.15
C MET A 459 -7.44 10.95 2.09
N ALA A 460 -7.46 10.68 3.39
CA ALA A 460 -8.05 11.55 4.39
C ALA A 460 -7.42 12.95 4.43
N ASN A 461 -6.23 13.08 3.86
CA ASN A 461 -5.47 14.32 3.78
C ASN A 461 -5.23 14.80 2.34
N SER A 462 -5.92 14.26 1.34
CA SER A 462 -5.75 14.64 -0.07
C SER A 462 -4.31 14.51 -0.59
N VAL A 463 -3.61 13.43 -0.20
CA VAL A 463 -2.26 13.12 -0.63
C VAL A 463 -2.26 11.76 -1.31
N GLU A 464 -1.84 11.69 -2.56
CA GLU A 464 -1.68 10.45 -3.29
C GLU A 464 -0.31 9.82 -3.00
N SER A 465 -0.31 8.67 -2.33
CA SER A 465 0.90 7.89 -2.11
C SER A 465 1.21 7.00 -3.32
N ARG A 466 2.43 7.09 -3.83
CA ARG A 466 2.96 6.29 -4.95
C ARG A 466 4.17 5.47 -4.49
N CYS A 467 4.11 4.16 -4.73
CA CYS A 467 5.09 3.20 -4.22
C CYS A 467 5.88 2.57 -5.37
N PRO A 468 7.14 2.97 -5.65
CA PRO A 468 7.94 2.42 -6.73
C PRO A 468 8.15 0.89 -6.64
N PHE A 469 8.25 0.33 -5.44
CA PHE A 469 8.40 -1.12 -5.23
C PHE A 469 7.16 -1.94 -5.62
N LEU A 470 6.00 -1.30 -5.77
CA LEU A 470 4.77 -1.95 -6.24
C LEU A 470 4.60 -1.91 -7.77
N ASP A 471 5.64 -1.55 -8.52
CA ASP A 471 5.67 -1.79 -9.96
C ASP A 471 5.64 -3.31 -10.21
N TYR A 472 4.72 -3.78 -11.06
CA TYR A 472 4.55 -5.21 -11.27
C TYR A 472 5.83 -5.88 -11.78
N ARG A 473 6.63 -5.18 -12.58
CA ARG A 473 7.92 -5.69 -13.10
C ARG A 473 8.93 -5.90 -11.97
N ILE A 474 8.95 -5.00 -10.98
CA ILE A 474 9.77 -5.11 -9.77
C ILE A 474 9.29 -6.26 -8.89
N VAL A 475 7.98 -6.34 -8.67
CA VAL A 475 7.37 -7.40 -7.85
C VAL A 475 7.68 -8.77 -8.46
N GLU A 476 7.50 -8.93 -9.78
CA GLU A 476 7.79 -10.15 -10.51
C GLU A 476 9.26 -10.54 -10.45
N PHE A 477 10.15 -9.56 -10.59
CA PHE A 477 11.60 -9.77 -10.45
C PHE A 477 11.97 -10.19 -9.02
N LEU A 478 11.56 -9.42 -8.01
CA LEU A 478 11.93 -9.66 -6.61
C LEU A 478 11.32 -10.95 -6.04
N LYS A 479 10.13 -11.34 -6.48
CA LYS A 479 9.51 -12.61 -6.08
C LYS A 479 10.42 -13.79 -6.38
N ARG A 480 11.04 -13.81 -7.57
CA ARG A 480 11.90 -14.90 -8.04
C ARG A 480 13.38 -14.72 -7.72
N LEU A 481 13.74 -13.58 -7.14
CA LEU A 481 15.12 -13.29 -6.80
C LEU A 481 15.68 -14.32 -5.80
N PRO A 482 16.84 -14.96 -6.11
CA PRO A 482 17.47 -15.90 -5.20
C PRO A 482 17.78 -15.30 -3.83
N ILE A 483 17.70 -16.13 -2.79
CA ILE A 483 17.80 -15.71 -1.38
C ILE A 483 19.08 -14.89 -1.07
N GLN A 484 20.21 -15.18 -1.71
CA GLN A 484 21.48 -14.45 -1.47
C GLN A 484 21.43 -12.97 -1.85
N TYR A 485 20.49 -12.57 -2.73
CA TYR A 485 20.24 -11.18 -3.09
C TYR A 485 19.22 -10.51 -2.18
N LYS A 486 18.40 -11.31 -1.49
CA LYS A 486 17.46 -10.81 -0.49
C LYS A 486 18.13 -10.65 0.86
N VAL A 487 18.96 -11.65 1.26
CA VAL A 487 19.67 -11.66 2.56
C VAL A 487 21.06 -12.29 2.36
N ASN A 488 22.09 -11.64 2.89
CA ASN A 488 23.46 -12.16 2.89
C ASN A 488 24.25 -11.59 4.09
N LYS A 489 25.58 -11.75 4.10
CA LYS A 489 26.46 -11.28 5.18
C LYS A 489 26.38 -9.77 5.46
N ILE A 490 25.97 -8.95 4.48
CA ILE A 490 25.83 -7.51 4.63
C ILE A 490 24.56 -7.18 5.44
N GLY A 491 23.47 -7.92 5.20
CA GLY A 491 22.20 -7.71 5.89
C GLY A 491 21.01 -8.26 5.10
N ASN A 492 19.80 -8.00 5.59
CA ASN A 492 18.56 -8.13 4.84
C ASN A 492 18.47 -7.04 3.75
N LYS A 493 17.58 -7.21 2.77
CA LYS A 493 17.45 -6.32 1.59
C LYS A 493 18.81 -6.13 0.88
N ALA A 494 19.57 -7.21 0.73
CA ALA A 494 20.97 -7.17 0.31
C ALA A 494 21.17 -6.46 -1.03
N ILE A 495 20.26 -6.66 -2.00
CA ILE A 495 20.32 -5.99 -3.31
C ILE A 495 20.19 -4.44 -3.18
N LEU A 496 19.38 -3.94 -2.24
CA LEU A 496 19.28 -2.48 -2.01
C LEU A 496 20.58 -1.93 -1.41
N ARG A 497 21.20 -2.70 -0.51
CA ARG A 497 22.47 -2.32 0.10
C ARG A 497 23.59 -2.29 -0.92
N ASP A 498 23.65 -3.28 -1.83
CA ASP A 498 24.65 -3.32 -2.91
C ASP A 498 24.56 -2.07 -3.80
N ILE A 499 23.35 -1.60 -4.14
CA ILE A 499 23.15 -0.37 -4.93
C ILE A 499 23.55 0.88 -4.12
N LEU A 500 23.13 0.99 -2.86
CA LEU A 500 23.47 2.15 -2.03
C LEU A 500 24.98 2.28 -1.80
N LEU A 501 25.71 1.16 -1.66
CA LEU A 501 27.18 1.15 -1.59
C LEU A 501 27.83 1.68 -2.88
N LYS A 502 27.27 1.40 -4.05
CA LYS A 502 27.74 1.96 -5.34
C LYS A 502 27.67 3.49 -5.36
N TYR A 503 26.72 4.08 -4.61
CA TYR A 503 26.55 5.53 -4.48
C TYR A 503 27.16 6.11 -3.20
N HIS A 504 28.08 5.39 -2.54
CA HIS A 504 28.81 5.83 -1.33
C HIS A 504 27.87 6.20 -0.17
N LYS A 505 26.75 5.49 -0.02
CA LYS A 505 25.80 5.67 1.10
C LYS A 505 26.02 4.63 2.19
N ASP A 506 27.30 4.37 2.54
CA ASP A 506 27.72 3.35 3.52
C ASP A 506 27.01 3.54 4.88
N TYR A 507 26.87 4.78 5.32
CA TYR A 507 26.22 5.14 6.60
C TYR A 507 24.72 4.74 6.65
N ILE A 508 24.03 4.65 5.49
CA ILE A 508 22.67 4.10 5.41
C ILE A 508 22.73 2.57 5.47
N VAL A 509 23.70 1.97 4.77
CA VAL A 509 23.88 0.51 4.71
C VAL A 509 24.29 -0.08 6.05
N GLU A 510 25.11 0.62 6.82
CA GLU A 510 25.55 0.19 8.15
C GLU A 510 24.45 0.23 9.21
N ASN A 511 23.38 1.01 8.96
CA ASN A 511 22.22 1.04 9.85
C ASN A 511 21.48 -0.29 9.80
N LYS A 512 21.52 -1.04 10.89
CA LYS A 512 20.95 -2.40 10.99
C LYS A 512 19.65 -2.43 11.78
N VAL A 513 19.30 -1.33 12.45
CA VAL A 513 18.11 -1.20 13.28
C VAL A 513 17.04 -0.50 12.47
N LYS A 514 15.88 -1.14 12.34
CA LYS A 514 14.68 -0.49 11.82
C LYS A 514 13.94 0.12 12.99
N LEU A 515 14.07 1.45 13.15
CA LEU A 515 13.48 2.14 14.29
C LEU A 515 11.97 2.30 14.13
N GLY A 516 11.46 2.46 12.93
CA GLY A 516 10.02 2.63 12.67
C GLY A 516 9.34 3.61 13.64
N TYR A 517 8.01 3.66 13.62
CA TYR A 517 7.23 4.47 14.58
C TYR A 517 6.98 3.78 15.94
N LEU A 518 7.73 2.70 16.26
CA LEU A 518 7.48 1.80 17.40
C LEU A 518 7.43 2.48 18.78
N SER A 519 8.23 3.54 18.99
CA SER A 519 8.27 4.19 20.32
C SER A 519 7.04 5.03 20.64
N SER A 520 6.28 5.46 19.64
CA SER A 520 5.04 6.20 19.85
C SER A 520 3.88 5.28 20.27
N GLU A 521 3.94 3.99 19.91
CA GLU A 521 2.87 3.02 20.17
C GLU A 521 2.73 2.67 21.65
N ILE A 522 3.83 2.30 22.30
CA ILE A 522 3.81 1.94 23.73
C ILE A 522 3.45 3.16 24.58
N ASN A 523 4.00 4.33 24.25
CA ASN A 523 3.67 5.55 24.95
C ASN A 523 2.17 5.91 24.75
N PHE A 524 1.66 5.83 23.52
CA PHE A 524 0.24 6.07 23.23
C PHE A 524 -0.68 5.14 24.03
N LEU A 525 -0.39 3.85 24.08
CA LEU A 525 -1.19 2.88 24.81
C LEU A 525 -1.14 3.15 26.33
N ASN A 526 0.04 3.46 26.87
CA ASN A 526 0.21 3.78 28.29
C ASN A 526 -0.49 5.10 28.68
N GLU A 527 -0.35 6.13 27.85
CA GLU A 527 -0.94 7.46 28.10
C GLU A 527 -2.48 7.47 27.97
N ASN A 528 -3.02 6.54 27.20
CA ASN A 528 -4.47 6.47 26.91
C ASN A 528 -5.13 5.18 27.43
N SER A 529 -4.44 4.44 28.31
CA SER A 529 -4.91 3.13 28.82
C SER A 529 -6.32 3.19 29.41
N ASP A 530 -6.59 4.19 30.25
CA ASP A 530 -7.89 4.34 30.94
C ASP A 530 -9.03 4.59 29.93
N TYR A 531 -8.79 5.43 28.91
CA TYR A 531 -9.75 5.66 27.84
C TYR A 531 -10.02 4.40 27.03
N LEU A 532 -8.96 3.68 26.65
CA LEU A 532 -9.05 2.47 25.85
C LEU A 532 -9.73 1.33 26.61
N LEU A 533 -9.41 1.17 27.92
CA LEU A 533 -10.05 0.18 28.79
C LEU A 533 -11.54 0.49 29.01
N LYS A 534 -11.87 1.77 29.28
CA LYS A 534 -13.27 2.19 29.41
C LYS A 534 -14.06 1.91 28.14
N TYR A 535 -13.51 2.23 26.98
CA TYR A 535 -14.15 1.98 25.68
C TYR A 535 -14.35 0.48 25.43
N TYR A 536 -13.38 -0.34 25.86
CA TYR A 536 -13.45 -1.79 25.80
C TYR A 536 -14.58 -2.35 26.71
N ASP A 537 -14.64 -1.91 27.95
CA ASP A 537 -15.64 -2.36 28.93
C ASP A 537 -17.07 -1.97 28.50
N GLU A 538 -17.26 -0.77 27.94
CA GLU A 538 -18.54 -0.30 27.40
C GLU A 538 -19.05 -1.14 26.23
N ARG A 539 -18.15 -1.72 25.40
CA ARG A 539 -18.49 -2.52 24.22
C ARG A 539 -18.62 -4.03 24.48
N LYS A 540 -18.35 -4.50 25.70
CA LYS A 540 -18.46 -5.90 26.13
C LYS A 540 -17.74 -6.88 25.21
N PHE A 541 -16.51 -6.56 24.81
CA PHE A 541 -15.67 -7.50 24.07
C PHE A 541 -15.19 -8.62 24.98
N ASP A 542 -15.34 -9.87 24.57
CA ASP A 542 -14.85 -11.05 25.30
C ASP A 542 -13.37 -11.32 24.96
N LEU A 543 -12.49 -10.45 25.49
CA LEU A 543 -11.04 -10.55 25.32
C LEU A 543 -10.37 -10.47 26.70
N ASP A 544 -9.35 -11.31 26.91
CA ASP A 544 -8.53 -11.22 28.11
C ASP A 544 -7.60 -10.00 28.03
N VAL A 545 -7.93 -8.94 28.78
CA VAL A 545 -7.12 -7.72 28.89
C VAL A 545 -6.19 -7.72 30.10
N SER A 546 -6.05 -8.84 30.81
CA SER A 546 -5.21 -8.95 32.02
C SER A 546 -3.75 -8.57 31.75
N SER A 547 -3.23 -8.87 30.54
CA SER A 547 -1.89 -8.48 30.10
C SER A 547 -1.69 -6.96 29.95
N TRP A 548 -2.73 -6.19 29.71
CA TRP A 548 -2.68 -4.73 29.67
C TRP A 548 -2.41 -4.11 31.04
N LYS A 549 -2.98 -4.71 32.07
CA LYS A 549 -2.83 -4.26 33.45
C LYS A 549 -1.44 -4.56 34.02
N THR A 550 -0.70 -5.49 33.42
CA THR A 550 0.63 -5.92 33.90
C THR A 550 1.79 -5.33 33.09
N GLY A 551 1.53 -4.55 32.03
CA GLY A 551 2.58 -3.92 31.21
C GLY A 551 3.41 -4.89 30.35
N SER A 552 3.04 -6.16 30.27
CA SER A 552 3.72 -7.22 29.48
C SER A 552 2.99 -7.48 28.17
N LEU A 553 3.00 -6.50 27.24
CA LEU A 553 2.29 -6.61 25.98
C LEU A 553 3.11 -7.38 24.92
N ASP A 554 2.62 -8.53 24.48
CA ASP A 554 3.11 -9.21 23.28
C ASP A 554 2.56 -8.52 22.02
N TYR A 555 3.41 -8.34 21.01
CA TYR A 555 3.10 -7.63 19.77
C TYR A 555 1.90 -8.24 19.00
N SER A 556 1.74 -9.57 19.05
CA SER A 556 0.63 -10.28 18.43
C SER A 556 -0.74 -9.99 19.07
N TYR A 557 -0.73 -9.66 20.36
CA TYR A 557 -1.93 -9.36 21.12
C TYR A 557 -2.40 -7.91 20.87
N ASN A 558 -1.47 -6.97 20.71
CA ASN A 558 -1.77 -5.57 20.44
C ASN A 558 -2.52 -5.37 19.11
N SER A 559 -2.15 -6.10 18.05
CA SER A 559 -2.82 -6.00 16.76
C SER A 559 -4.27 -6.51 16.82
N LYS A 560 -4.55 -7.53 17.65
CA LYS A 560 -5.90 -8.05 17.85
C LYS A 560 -6.79 -7.08 18.61
N VAL A 561 -6.26 -6.44 19.64
CA VAL A 561 -7.04 -5.50 20.48
C VAL A 561 -7.30 -4.19 19.75
N THR A 562 -6.32 -3.59 19.10
CA THR A 562 -6.53 -2.37 18.31
C THR A 562 -7.46 -2.58 17.11
N GLY A 563 -7.49 -3.80 16.54
CA GLY A 563 -8.43 -4.17 15.50
C GLY A 563 -9.89 -4.27 15.96
N LEU A 564 -10.11 -4.55 17.24
CA LEU A 564 -11.45 -4.71 17.83
C LEU A 564 -12.03 -3.42 18.45
N LEU A 565 -11.23 -2.34 18.53
CA LEU A 565 -11.69 -1.02 19.01
C LEU A 565 -12.50 -0.24 17.96
N HIS A 566 -12.81 -0.83 16.85
CA HIS A 566 -13.76 -0.36 15.84
C HIS A 566 -15.15 -0.91 16.12
#